data_54ad34415af6de1d5269dbed7b4230bb
#
_entry.id   54ad34415af6de1d5269dbed7b4230bb
#
_cell.length_a   1.000
_cell.length_b   1.000
_cell.length_c   1.000
_cell.angle_alpha   90.00
_cell.angle_beta   90.00
_cell.angle_gamma   90.00
#
_symmetry.space_group_name_H-M   'P 1'
#
loop_
_entity.id
_entity.type
_entity.pdbx_description
1 polymer ?
#
loop_
_entity_poly.entity_id
_entity_poly.type
_entity_poly.pdbx_seq_one_letter_code
_entity_poly.pdbx_strand_id
1 'polypeptide(L)'
;MRIITSERAESYIRERGGKVWVWLDPHRGLVGSYVWLEAHCEPPRASRKTKFTRASRRPHRFKTVQADGIEIHHDFGRMPLPDELHFDRKGWRRGTHRLEAYWNGSVFVDDPPMLEAEGP
;
A
#
# COMPACT_ATOMS: atom_id res chain seq x y z
N MET A 1 -9.26 -3.64 11.00
CA MET A 1 -9.08 -3.01 9.68
C MET A 1 -10.14 -3.51 8.73
N ARG A 2 -10.92 -2.61 8.19
CA ARG A 2 -11.93 -2.94 7.17
C ARG A 2 -11.32 -2.77 5.78
N ILE A 3 -11.63 -3.69 4.90
CA ILE A 3 -11.18 -3.60 3.51
C ILE A 3 -12.36 -3.13 2.67
N ILE A 4 -12.16 -2.03 1.96
CA ILE A 4 -13.18 -1.45 1.11
C ILE A 4 -12.62 -1.37 -0.30
N THR A 5 -13.29 -2.01 -1.24
CA THR A 5 -12.79 -2.13 -2.61
C THR A 5 -13.86 -1.64 -3.57
N SER A 6 -13.51 -0.74 -4.46
CA SER A 6 -14.43 -0.32 -5.51
C SER A 6 -14.70 -1.49 -6.47
N GLU A 7 -15.82 -1.45 -7.18
CA GLU A 7 -16.15 -2.51 -8.12
C GLU A 7 -15.08 -2.67 -9.20
N ARG A 8 -14.59 -1.57 -9.72
CA ARG A 8 -13.54 -1.62 -10.75
C ARG A 8 -12.22 -2.14 -10.22
N ALA A 9 -11.89 -1.84 -8.96
CA ALA A 9 -10.71 -2.40 -8.32
C ALA A 9 -10.87 -3.89 -8.09
N GLU A 10 -12.03 -4.32 -7.63
CA GLU A 10 -12.31 -5.72 -7.41
C GLU A 10 -12.17 -6.52 -8.71
N SER A 11 -12.75 -6.04 -9.78
CA SER A 11 -12.62 -6.69 -11.09
C SER A 11 -11.17 -6.77 -11.55
N TYR A 12 -10.45 -5.68 -11.38
CA TYR A 12 -9.05 -5.59 -11.73
C TYR A 12 -8.21 -6.62 -10.96
N ILE A 13 -8.45 -6.72 -9.66
CA ILE A 13 -7.73 -7.67 -8.81
C ILE A 13 -8.06 -9.11 -9.19
N ARG A 14 -9.34 -9.40 -9.40
CA ARG A 14 -9.78 -10.77 -9.75
C ARG A 14 -9.21 -11.22 -11.08
N GLU A 15 -9.14 -10.33 -12.05
CA GLU A 15 -8.54 -10.64 -13.34
C GLU A 15 -7.05 -10.98 -13.22
N ARG A 16 -6.41 -10.52 -12.19
CA ARG A 16 -4.97 -10.73 -11.98
C ARG A 16 -4.65 -11.79 -10.93
N GLY A 17 -5.62 -12.58 -10.56
CA GLY A 17 -5.39 -13.71 -9.66
C GLY A 17 -5.98 -13.58 -8.28
N GLY A 18 -6.61 -12.47 -7.96
CA GLY A 18 -7.29 -12.29 -6.67
C GLY A 18 -6.40 -12.01 -5.49
N LYS A 19 -5.17 -11.59 -5.72
CA LYS A 19 -4.20 -11.30 -4.66
C LYS A 19 -3.68 -9.88 -4.77
N VAL A 20 -3.46 -9.25 -3.63
CA VAL A 20 -2.93 -7.90 -3.54
C VAL A 20 -1.80 -7.87 -2.51
N TRP A 21 -0.74 -7.16 -2.84
CA TRP A 21 0.32 -6.84 -1.89
C TRP A 21 0.32 -5.34 -1.68
N VAL A 22 0.30 -4.93 -0.41
CA VAL A 22 0.26 -3.53 -0.05
C VAL A 22 1.28 -3.26 1.06
N TRP A 23 2.04 -2.21 0.90
CA TRP A 23 3.05 -1.86 1.88
C TRP A 23 3.26 -0.36 1.91
N LEU A 24 3.95 0.10 2.94
CA LEU A 24 4.33 1.50 3.09
C LEU A 24 5.69 1.71 2.44
N ASP A 25 5.76 2.70 1.58
CA ASP A 25 6.99 3.03 0.87
C ASP A 25 7.45 4.42 1.30
N PRO A 26 8.57 4.52 2.01
CA PRO A 26 9.07 5.82 2.41
C PRO A 26 9.76 6.51 1.24
N HIS A 27 9.41 7.76 1.02
CA HIS A 27 10.02 8.59 0.01
C HIS A 27 10.73 9.76 0.65
N ARG A 28 11.96 10.01 0.19
CA ARG A 28 12.71 11.19 0.60
C ARG A 28 12.77 12.14 -0.58
N GLY A 29 12.26 13.34 -0.37
CA GLY A 29 12.32 14.39 -1.36
C GLY A 29 13.13 15.57 -0.88
N LEU A 30 13.27 16.57 -1.74
CA LEU A 30 13.98 17.79 -1.41
C LEU A 30 13.28 18.58 -0.30
N VAL A 31 12.01 18.37 -0.11
CA VAL A 31 11.19 19.13 0.84
C VAL A 31 10.90 18.33 2.10
N GLY A 32 11.45 17.14 2.24
CA GLY A 32 11.23 16.31 3.41
C GLY A 32 10.93 14.87 3.06
N SER A 33 10.54 14.12 4.07
CA SER A 33 10.19 12.71 3.93
C SER A 33 8.70 12.52 4.02
N TYR A 34 8.16 11.60 3.26
CA TYR A 34 6.76 11.22 3.36
C TYR A 34 6.64 9.72 3.09
N VAL A 35 5.50 9.17 3.48
CA VAL A 35 5.21 7.76 3.31
C VAL A 35 3.93 7.64 2.52
N TRP A 36 3.93 6.78 1.53
CA TRP A 36 2.70 6.48 0.81
C TRP A 36 2.48 4.98 0.72
N LEU A 37 1.29 4.60 0.29
CA LEU A 37 0.96 3.20 0.11
C LEU A 37 1.27 2.77 -1.30
N GLU A 38 1.97 1.65 -1.40
CA GLU A 38 2.12 0.93 -2.66
C GLU A 38 1.17 -0.26 -2.63
N ALA A 39 0.48 -0.48 -3.74
CA ALA A 39 -0.42 -1.62 -3.88
C ALA A 39 -0.25 -2.23 -5.28
N HIS A 40 -0.08 -3.53 -5.31
CA HIS A 40 0.13 -4.26 -6.54
C HIS A 40 -0.53 -5.62 -6.48
N CYS A 41 -0.84 -6.17 -7.65
CA CYS A 41 -1.37 -7.54 -7.75
C CYS A 41 -0.25 -8.57 -7.86
N GLU A 42 0.98 -8.17 -7.68
CA GLU A 42 2.15 -9.02 -7.66
C GLU A 42 3.00 -8.71 -6.44
N PRO A 43 3.72 -9.69 -5.90
CA PRO A 43 4.62 -9.43 -4.78
C PRO A 43 5.74 -8.48 -5.19
N PRO A 44 6.25 -7.69 -4.26
CA PRO A 44 7.35 -6.80 -4.56
C PRO A 44 8.57 -7.62 -4.97
N ARG A 45 9.21 -7.18 -6.04
CA ARG A 45 10.44 -7.83 -6.49
C ARG A 45 11.59 -7.35 -5.63
N ALA A 46 12.50 -8.27 -5.30
CA ALA A 46 13.77 -7.90 -4.71
C ALA A 46 14.44 -6.96 -5.71
N SER A 47 14.40 -5.70 -5.42
CA SER A 47 14.73 -4.70 -6.41
C SER A 47 16.24 -4.52 -6.56
N ARG A 48 16.70 -4.71 -7.76
CA ARG A 48 18.08 -4.38 -8.14
C ARG A 48 18.33 -2.87 -8.11
N LYS A 49 17.26 -2.09 -8.03
CA LYS A 49 17.33 -0.64 -8.12
C LYS A 49 17.45 0.04 -6.77
N THR A 50 17.64 -0.72 -5.73
CA THR A 50 17.66 -0.21 -4.37
C THR A 50 19.02 0.26 -3.90
N LYS A 51 19.91 0.59 -4.82
CA LYS A 51 21.19 1.19 -4.46
C LYS A 51 21.01 2.45 -3.60
N PHE A 52 19.87 3.11 -3.73
CA PHE A 52 19.62 4.40 -3.11
C PHE A 52 18.68 4.35 -1.92
N THR A 53 18.07 3.21 -1.64
CA THR A 53 17.11 3.11 -0.55
C THR A 53 17.46 1.95 0.36
N ARG A 54 18.23 2.25 1.39
CA ARG A 54 18.60 1.24 2.38
C ARG A 54 17.38 0.66 3.09
N ALA A 55 16.33 1.44 3.20
CA ALA A 55 15.09 0.99 3.83
C ALA A 55 14.47 -0.20 3.10
N SER A 56 14.64 -0.28 1.78
CA SER A 56 14.08 -1.35 0.98
C SER A 56 14.90 -2.63 0.99
N ARG A 57 15.99 -2.67 1.73
CA ARG A 57 16.78 -3.90 1.90
C ARG A 57 16.18 -4.84 2.92
N ARG A 58 15.22 -4.36 3.74
CA ARG A 58 14.54 -5.23 4.67
C ARG A 58 13.56 -6.11 3.90
N PRO A 59 13.63 -7.42 4.07
CA PRO A 59 12.61 -8.27 3.49
C PRO A 59 11.26 -7.90 4.11
N HIS A 60 10.26 -7.82 3.26
CA HIS A 60 8.90 -7.59 3.74
C HIS A 60 8.42 -8.77 4.54
N ARG A 61 7.63 -8.49 5.55
CA ARG A 61 6.94 -9.50 6.35
C ARG A 61 5.45 -9.27 6.19
N PHE A 62 4.89 -9.90 5.20
CA PHE A 62 3.48 -9.73 4.90
C PHE A 62 2.61 -10.55 5.83
N LYS A 63 1.55 -9.92 6.31
CA LYS A 63 0.45 -10.58 6.98
C LYS A 63 -0.68 -10.70 5.97
N THR A 64 -1.49 -11.73 6.09
CA THR A 64 -2.53 -12.01 5.11
C THR A 64 -3.91 -11.84 5.73
N VAL A 65 -4.78 -11.15 5.00
CA VAL A 65 -6.18 -10.97 5.35
C VAL A 65 -7.02 -11.37 4.15
N GLN A 66 -8.15 -12.01 4.41
CA GLN A 66 -9.12 -12.37 3.38
C GLN A 66 -10.28 -11.39 3.42
N ALA A 67 -10.70 -10.92 2.26
CA ALA A 67 -11.83 -10.02 2.13
C ALA A 67 -12.56 -10.32 0.82
N ASP A 68 -13.77 -10.84 0.91
CA ASP A 68 -14.62 -11.15 -0.25
C ASP A 68 -13.91 -11.98 -1.33
N GLY A 69 -13.15 -12.97 -0.89
CA GLY A 69 -12.42 -13.84 -1.80
C GLY A 69 -11.14 -13.26 -2.35
N ILE A 70 -10.78 -12.08 -1.94
CA ILE A 70 -9.51 -11.45 -2.30
C ILE A 70 -8.53 -11.65 -1.15
N GLU A 71 -7.32 -12.05 -1.48
CA GLU A 71 -6.26 -12.27 -0.51
C GLU A 71 -5.37 -11.03 -0.48
N ILE A 72 -5.28 -10.41 0.69
CA ILE A 72 -4.52 -9.18 0.86
C ILE A 72 -3.33 -9.43 1.75
N HIS A 73 -2.15 -9.21 1.22
CA HIS A 73 -0.89 -9.31 1.93
C HIS A 73 -0.42 -7.90 2.26
N HIS A 74 -0.33 -7.59 3.54
CA HIS A 74 0.05 -6.24 3.95
C HIS A 74 1.27 -6.23 4.86
N ASP A 75 2.08 -5.20 4.70
CA ASP A 75 3.23 -4.96 5.56
C ASP A 75 3.31 -3.46 5.83
N PHE A 76 2.79 -3.05 6.97
CA PHE A 76 2.80 -1.66 7.38
C PHE A 76 3.86 -1.38 8.44
N GLY A 77 4.81 -2.30 8.59
CA GLY A 77 5.88 -2.15 9.56
C GLY A 77 5.33 -2.03 10.97
N ARG A 78 5.77 -1.00 11.67
CA ARG A 78 5.34 -0.75 13.04
C ARG A 78 4.12 0.15 13.14
N MET A 79 3.62 0.62 12.02
CA MET A 79 2.44 1.47 12.01
C MET A 79 1.22 0.69 12.47
N PRO A 80 0.36 1.29 13.30
CA PRO A 80 -0.93 0.70 13.62
C PRO A 80 -1.72 0.51 12.35
N LEU A 81 -2.55 -0.52 12.31
CA LEU A 81 -3.39 -0.75 11.14
C LEU A 81 -4.37 0.39 10.97
N PRO A 82 -4.69 0.78 9.73
CA PRO A 82 -5.73 1.77 9.51
C PRO A 82 -7.09 1.19 9.91
N ASP A 83 -8.04 2.04 10.23
CA ASP A 83 -9.40 1.60 10.45
C ASP A 83 -10.00 1.04 9.18
N GLU A 84 -9.70 1.68 8.06
CA GLU A 84 -10.16 1.28 6.74
C GLU A 84 -9.02 1.33 5.74
N LEU A 85 -8.91 0.30 4.94
CA LEU A 85 -8.00 0.26 3.82
C LEU A 85 -8.83 0.19 2.55
N HIS A 86 -8.75 1.22 1.75
CA HIS A 86 -9.52 1.34 0.52
C HIS A 86 -8.63 1.00 -0.67
N PHE A 87 -9.21 0.32 -1.64
CA PHE A 87 -8.55 0.05 -2.91
C PHE A 87 -9.39 0.59 -4.05
N ASP A 88 -8.76 1.23 -5.01
CA ASP A 88 -9.38 1.67 -6.23
C ASP A 88 -8.45 1.41 -7.41
N ARG A 89 -9.02 1.38 -8.60
CA ARG A 89 -8.25 1.26 -9.83
C ARG A 89 -8.16 2.63 -10.48
N LYS A 90 -6.97 3.04 -10.79
CA LYS A 90 -6.72 4.30 -11.52
C LYS A 90 -6.31 3.98 -12.95
N GLY A 91 -6.30 5.03 -13.78
CA GLY A 91 -6.01 4.87 -15.19
C GLY A 91 -7.28 4.61 -15.97
N TRP A 92 -7.48 5.37 -17.06
CA TRP A 92 -8.67 5.23 -17.88
C TRP A 92 -8.44 4.43 -19.15
N ARG A 93 -7.19 4.29 -19.57
CA ARG A 93 -6.83 3.43 -20.69
C ARG A 93 -6.42 2.07 -20.18
N ARG A 94 -6.75 1.05 -20.95
CA ARG A 94 -6.52 -0.34 -20.58
C ARG A 94 -5.07 -0.62 -20.15
N GLY A 95 -4.10 -0.05 -20.86
CA GLY A 95 -2.70 -0.26 -20.52
C GLY A 95 -2.17 0.58 -19.37
N THR A 96 -2.98 1.48 -18.84
CA THR A 96 -2.58 2.36 -17.74
C THR A 96 -3.26 2.05 -16.43
N HIS A 97 -4.06 0.98 -16.39
CA HIS A 97 -4.74 0.60 -15.15
C HIS A 97 -3.73 0.23 -14.08
N ARG A 98 -3.93 0.76 -12.90
CA ARG A 98 -3.12 0.44 -11.74
C ARG A 98 -3.96 0.45 -10.49
N LEU A 99 -3.53 -0.30 -9.51
CA LEU A 99 -4.20 -0.35 -8.23
C LEU A 99 -3.65 0.74 -7.33
N GLU A 100 -4.53 1.40 -6.60
CA GLU A 100 -4.14 2.35 -5.57
C GLU A 100 -4.81 1.98 -4.26
N ALA A 101 -4.08 2.18 -3.18
CA ALA A 101 -4.58 1.97 -1.83
C ALA A 101 -4.67 3.30 -1.10
N TYR A 102 -5.65 3.40 -0.22
CA TYR A 102 -5.90 4.62 0.54
C TYR A 102 -5.99 4.26 2.02
N TRP A 103 -5.19 4.93 2.81
CA TRP A 103 -5.15 4.76 4.27
C TRP A 103 -6.26 5.60 4.90
N ASN A 104 -7.28 4.95 5.45
CA ASN A 104 -8.47 5.64 5.95
C ASN A 104 -9.06 6.61 4.93
N GLY A 105 -8.96 6.25 3.65
CA GLY A 105 -9.46 7.08 2.58
C GLY A 105 -8.50 8.16 2.08
N SER A 106 -7.28 8.21 2.60
CA SER A 106 -6.27 9.19 2.18
C SER A 106 -5.21 8.56 1.29
N VAL A 107 -4.77 9.30 0.31
CA VAL A 107 -3.70 8.87 -0.61
C VAL A 107 -2.36 8.80 0.11
N PHE A 108 -2.13 9.73 1.00
CA PHE A 108 -0.90 9.76 1.78
C PHE A 108 -1.18 9.28 3.19
N VAL A 109 -0.23 8.56 3.73
CA VAL A 109 -0.27 8.23 5.14
C VAL A 109 0.25 9.46 5.87
N ASP A 110 -0.65 10.12 6.57
CA ASP A 110 -0.22 11.20 7.43
C ASP A 110 0.71 10.63 8.47
N ASP A 111 1.65 11.43 8.83
CA ASP A 111 2.63 11.12 9.84
C ASP A 111 2.20 11.51 11.27
N PRO A 112 0.97 11.82 11.51
CA PRO A 112 0.49 12.25 12.82
C PRO A 112 0.89 11.36 13.98
N PRO A 113 0.89 10.01 13.83
CA PRO A 113 1.28 9.18 14.97
C PRO A 113 2.65 9.50 15.52
N MET A 114 3.58 9.87 14.66
CA MET A 114 4.91 10.24 15.10
C MET A 114 4.94 11.64 15.72
N LEU A 115 4.21 12.55 15.10
CA LEU A 115 4.11 13.91 15.60
C LEU A 115 3.36 13.97 16.92
N GLU A 116 2.34 13.15 17.06
CA GLU A 116 1.60 13.07 18.31
C GLU A 116 2.42 12.48 19.43
N ALA A 117 3.28 11.53 19.12
CA ALA A 117 4.17 10.96 20.10
C ALA A 117 5.19 11.99 20.59
N GLU A 118 5.52 12.94 19.74
CA GLU A 118 6.41 14.03 20.08
C GLU A 118 5.65 15.20 20.70
N GLY A 119 4.37 15.20 20.57
CA GLY A 119 3.52 16.18 21.18
C GLY A 119 3.75 16.17 22.66
N PRO A 120 3.60 17.23 23.30
CA PRO A 120 4.01 17.49 24.68
C PRO A 120 3.53 16.51 25.69
#